data_8bf00db493fb4678ecccc63157d035a1
#
_entry.id   8bf00db493fb4678ecccc63157d035a1
#
_cell.length_a   1.000
_cell.length_b   1.000
_cell.length_c   1.000
_cell.angle_alpha   90.00
_cell.angle_beta   90.00
_cell.angle_gamma   90.00
#
_symmetry.space_group_name_H-M   'P 1'
#
loop_
_entity.id
_entity.type
_entity.pdbx_description
1 polymer ?
#
loop_
_entity_poly.entity_id
_entity_poly.type
_entity_poly.pdbx_seq_one_letter_code
_entity_poly.pdbx_strand_id
1 'polypeptide(L)'
;TLLGNLTHNNGRALLDGAGDHGRCCGSYLTGVQPRKTVVDIKCGISCDQITANAVGKETRFPSLEVGLEDSRQAGDCDSGYSCAYTNNLAWRSETQPLPPVLDPRTLFERLFGSGAELTPEQRTQRDFFRRSVLDFVTEDTRKLQRDLGPTDKRKLDEYLTSIREIKRPMEKAAKDNEQINPGMPKPYGIPADFAEHFKLMTDMITVAFQADLTRVCTFLVTREGSSRPYREIGIPDGHHPLTHHRNDPAMMEKVAQINSYHM
;
A
#
# COMPACT_ATOMS: atom_id res chain seq x y z
N THR A 1 18.71 -15.68 0.40
CA THR A 1 18.88 -16.32 1.72
C THR A 1 17.54 -16.37 2.40
N LEU A 2 17.04 -17.56 2.71
CA LEU A 2 15.84 -17.78 3.50
C LEU A 2 16.23 -17.84 4.98
N LEU A 3 15.62 -17.00 5.81
CA LEU A 3 15.78 -17.00 7.26
C LEU A 3 14.50 -17.56 7.89
N GLY A 4 14.62 -18.69 8.56
CA GLY A 4 13.52 -19.32 9.29
C GLY A 4 13.56 -19.04 10.77
N ASN A 5 12.46 -19.38 11.48
CA ASN A 5 12.34 -19.29 12.94
C ASN A 5 12.57 -17.89 13.53
N LEU A 6 12.31 -16.84 12.74
CA LEU A 6 12.39 -15.48 13.23
C LEU A 6 11.09 -15.12 13.96
N THR A 7 11.24 -14.54 15.16
CA THR A 7 10.12 -14.05 15.96
C THR A 7 10.28 -12.56 16.19
N HIS A 8 9.24 -11.79 15.85
CA HIS A 8 9.21 -10.37 16.13
C HIS A 8 8.51 -10.09 17.46
N ASN A 9 9.25 -9.62 18.45
CA ASN A 9 8.72 -9.44 19.82
C ASN A 9 7.57 -8.42 19.86
N ASN A 10 7.64 -7.35 19.07
CA ASN A 10 6.63 -6.30 19.04
C ASN A 10 5.31 -6.69 18.33
N GLY A 11 5.26 -7.87 17.69
CA GLY A 11 4.03 -8.49 17.19
C GLY A 11 3.25 -9.25 18.27
N ARG A 12 3.84 -9.49 19.46
CA ARG A 12 3.21 -10.22 20.56
C ARG A 12 2.23 -9.33 21.32
N ALA A 13 1.31 -9.97 22.04
CA ALA A 13 0.30 -9.28 22.84
C ALA A 13 0.89 -8.33 23.90
N LEU A 14 2.01 -8.73 24.51
CA LEU A 14 2.58 -8.05 25.68
C LEU A 14 1.49 -7.77 26.72
N LEU A 15 1.08 -6.51 26.91
CA LEU A 15 0.02 -6.11 27.86
C LEU A 15 -1.31 -5.77 27.15
N ASP A 16 -1.37 -5.79 25.81
CA ASP A 16 -2.54 -5.33 25.05
C ASP A 16 -3.65 -6.39 24.90
N GLY A 17 -3.40 -7.65 25.26
CA GLY A 17 -4.36 -8.75 25.10
C GLY A 17 -4.64 -9.08 23.63
N ALA A 18 -5.90 -9.35 23.26
CA ALA A 18 -6.31 -9.70 21.90
C ALA A 18 -6.00 -8.59 20.88
N GLY A 19 -5.84 -8.95 19.60
CA GLY A 19 -5.53 -8.02 18.52
C GLY A 19 -4.31 -8.42 17.69
N ASP A 20 -4.19 -9.73 17.39
CA ASP A 20 -3.00 -10.29 16.73
C ASP A 20 -2.84 -9.79 15.29
N HIS A 21 -3.94 -9.64 14.55
CA HIS A 21 -3.92 -9.17 13.17
C HIS A 21 -3.41 -7.73 13.04
N GLY A 22 -3.90 -6.83 13.93
CA GLY A 22 -3.43 -5.44 13.97
C GLY A 22 -1.95 -5.35 14.33
N ARG A 23 -1.50 -6.15 15.31
CA ARG A 23 -0.09 -6.19 15.71
C ARG A 23 0.81 -6.79 14.65
N CYS A 24 0.44 -7.93 14.06
CA CYS A 24 1.25 -8.60 13.05
C CYS A 24 1.50 -7.69 11.85
N CYS A 25 0.46 -7.18 11.24
CA CYS A 25 0.59 -6.36 10.05
C CYS A 25 1.27 -5.01 10.36
N GLY A 26 0.86 -4.32 11.44
CA GLY A 26 1.44 -3.03 11.81
C GLY A 26 2.91 -3.12 12.23
N SER A 27 3.35 -4.22 12.88
CA SER A 27 4.76 -4.38 13.29
C SER A 27 5.66 -4.98 12.21
N TYR A 28 5.11 -5.61 11.18
CA TYR A 28 5.87 -6.43 10.21
C TYR A 28 7.04 -5.67 9.54
N LEU A 29 6.78 -4.51 8.97
CA LEU A 29 7.81 -3.68 8.35
C LEU A 29 8.29 -2.52 9.23
N THR A 30 7.57 -2.20 10.30
CA THR A 30 7.92 -1.07 11.17
C THR A 30 8.84 -1.45 12.32
N GLY A 31 8.81 -2.71 12.74
CA GLY A 31 9.53 -3.15 13.93
C GLY A 31 8.97 -2.60 15.25
N VAL A 32 7.82 -1.93 15.24
CA VAL A 32 7.22 -1.26 16.40
C VAL A 32 5.88 -1.89 16.72
N GLN A 33 5.57 -2.06 18.01
CA GLN A 33 4.23 -2.47 18.44
C GLN A 33 3.25 -1.33 18.18
N PRO A 34 2.19 -1.56 17.37
CA PRO A 34 1.19 -0.55 17.11
C PRO A 34 0.44 -0.18 18.39
N ARG A 35 0.14 1.09 18.57
CA ARG A 35 -0.71 1.54 19.68
C ARG A 35 -2.12 1.01 19.52
N LYS A 36 -2.63 0.31 20.54
CA LYS A 36 -4.01 -0.21 20.53
C LYS A 36 -5.00 0.94 20.61
N THR A 37 -5.57 1.29 19.47
CA THR A 37 -6.52 2.41 19.32
C THR A 37 -7.21 2.34 17.96
N VAL A 38 -8.40 2.90 17.88
CA VAL A 38 -9.15 3.07 16.61
C VAL A 38 -9.09 4.49 16.05
N VAL A 39 -8.59 5.46 16.83
CA VAL A 39 -8.63 6.90 16.50
C VAL A 39 -7.23 7.50 16.34
N ASP A 40 -6.45 7.50 17.43
CA ASP A 40 -5.10 8.08 17.46
C ASP A 40 -4.06 7.04 17.08
N ILE A 41 -4.09 6.62 15.82
CA ILE A 41 -3.17 5.59 15.30
C ILE A 41 -1.72 6.03 15.46
N LYS A 42 -0.89 5.09 15.94
CA LYS A 42 0.54 5.27 16.06
C LYS A 42 1.26 3.94 15.91
N CYS A 43 2.24 3.91 15.01
CA CYS A 43 3.10 2.78 14.72
C CYS A 43 4.55 3.26 14.57
N GLY A 44 5.33 2.66 13.70
CA GLY A 44 6.67 3.11 13.32
C GLY A 44 6.75 3.46 11.85
N ILE A 45 7.84 4.09 11.43
CA ILE A 45 8.17 4.21 10.01
C ILE A 45 8.58 2.84 9.51
N SER A 46 8.01 2.38 8.40
CA SER A 46 8.35 1.08 7.83
C SER A 46 9.69 1.10 7.08
N CYS A 47 10.37 -0.04 7.01
CA CYS A 47 11.70 -0.14 6.41
C CYS A 47 11.71 0.23 4.92
N ASP A 48 10.64 -0.05 4.18
CA ASP A 48 10.44 0.39 2.81
C ASP A 48 10.41 1.92 2.71
N GLN A 49 9.77 2.60 3.65
CA GLN A 49 9.72 4.06 3.68
C GLN A 49 11.04 4.70 4.16
N ILE A 50 11.78 4.04 5.03
CA ILE A 50 13.17 4.44 5.35
C ILE A 50 14.03 4.38 4.09
N THR A 51 13.90 3.28 3.33
CA THR A 51 14.61 3.10 2.05
C THR A 51 14.17 4.15 1.02
N ALA A 52 12.85 4.38 0.90
CA ALA A 52 12.29 5.39 -0.01
C ALA A 52 12.80 6.81 0.31
N ASN A 53 12.99 7.14 1.59
CA ASN A 53 13.56 8.41 2.01
C ASN A 53 15.03 8.55 1.59
N ALA A 54 15.78 7.46 1.54
CA ALA A 54 17.19 7.46 1.15
C ALA A 54 17.35 7.55 -0.38
N VAL A 55 16.69 6.66 -1.15
CA VAL A 55 16.91 6.54 -2.61
C VAL A 55 15.78 7.09 -3.49
N GLY A 56 14.60 7.34 -2.93
CA GLY A 56 13.41 7.72 -3.72
C GLY A 56 13.49 9.09 -4.39
N LYS A 57 14.53 9.90 -4.11
CA LYS A 57 14.78 11.16 -4.82
C LYS A 57 15.31 10.92 -6.23
N GLU A 58 15.89 9.78 -6.50
CA GLU A 58 16.51 9.43 -7.78
C GLU A 58 15.46 8.96 -8.80
N THR A 59 14.31 8.44 -8.34
CA THR A 59 13.26 7.87 -9.17
C THR A 59 12.01 8.76 -9.26
N ARG A 60 11.12 8.46 -10.22
CA ARG A 60 9.84 9.18 -10.37
C ARG A 60 8.95 9.00 -9.13
N PHE A 61 8.83 7.76 -8.65
CA PHE A 61 8.07 7.41 -7.45
C PHE A 61 9.04 6.99 -6.35
N PRO A 62 9.01 7.60 -5.17
CA PRO A 62 9.85 7.18 -4.03
C PRO A 62 9.62 5.73 -3.65
N SER A 63 8.35 5.30 -3.67
CA SER A 63 7.91 3.93 -3.44
C SER A 63 6.58 3.66 -4.15
N LEU A 64 6.24 2.38 -4.29
CA LEU A 64 4.93 1.90 -4.70
C LEU A 64 4.37 0.98 -3.62
N GLU A 65 3.15 1.24 -3.21
CA GLU A 65 2.37 0.41 -2.31
C GLU A 65 1.26 -0.23 -3.14
N VAL A 66 1.27 -1.56 -3.24
CA VAL A 66 0.43 -2.35 -4.13
C VAL A 66 -0.24 -3.48 -3.35
N GLY A 67 -1.44 -3.85 -3.71
CA GLY A 67 -2.16 -4.96 -3.09
C GLY A 67 -3.19 -5.58 -4.03
N LEU A 68 -3.85 -6.66 -3.58
CA LEU A 68 -4.86 -7.36 -4.38
C LEU A 68 -6.23 -7.41 -3.75
N GLU A 69 -6.34 -7.23 -2.43
CA GLU A 69 -7.60 -7.33 -1.72
C GLU A 69 -8.08 -5.98 -1.21
N ASP A 70 -9.37 -5.70 -1.41
CA ASP A 70 -10.03 -4.52 -0.84
C ASP A 70 -10.09 -4.61 0.68
N SER A 71 -9.96 -3.45 1.33
CA SER A 71 -9.92 -3.38 2.78
C SER A 71 -10.35 -2.01 3.30
N ARG A 72 -11.03 -2.01 4.46
CA ARG A 72 -11.35 -0.76 5.15
C ARG A 72 -10.10 -0.11 5.72
N GLN A 73 -10.01 1.21 5.65
CA GLN A 73 -8.87 1.97 6.18
C GLN A 73 -9.16 2.64 7.52
N ALA A 74 -10.40 2.60 7.99
CA ALA A 74 -10.81 3.23 9.25
C ALA A 74 -11.80 2.36 10.04
N GLY A 75 -11.90 2.61 11.32
CA GLY A 75 -12.73 1.86 12.26
C GLY A 75 -11.96 0.76 12.98
N ASP A 76 -12.67 -0.04 13.78
CA ASP A 76 -12.14 -1.21 14.49
C ASP A 76 -12.16 -2.43 13.56
N CYS A 77 -11.00 -3.03 13.33
CA CYS A 77 -10.85 -4.25 12.54
C CYS A 77 -10.32 -5.44 13.37
N ASP A 78 -9.80 -5.20 14.56
CA ASP A 78 -9.27 -6.28 15.40
C ASP A 78 -9.16 -5.87 16.88
N SER A 79 -10.17 -6.21 17.68
CA SER A 79 -10.12 -6.12 19.15
C SER A 79 -9.64 -4.75 19.69
N GLY A 80 -10.05 -3.66 19.07
CA GLY A 80 -9.67 -2.29 19.44
C GLY A 80 -8.45 -1.75 18.67
N TYR A 81 -7.94 -2.47 17.69
CA TYR A 81 -6.97 -1.96 16.73
C TYR A 81 -7.65 -1.40 15.47
N SER A 82 -7.22 -0.23 15.05
CA SER A 82 -7.70 0.40 13.82
C SER A 82 -7.46 -0.48 12.58
N CYS A 83 -8.39 -0.42 11.64
CA CYS A 83 -8.24 -1.03 10.32
C CYS A 83 -6.97 -0.56 9.58
N ALA A 84 -6.46 0.62 9.90
CA ALA A 84 -5.20 1.11 9.36
C ALA A 84 -4.02 0.19 9.68
N TYR A 85 -4.03 -0.49 10.81
CA TYR A 85 -2.95 -1.43 11.18
C TYR A 85 -3.07 -2.76 10.46
N THR A 86 -4.29 -3.29 10.28
CA THR A 86 -4.51 -4.60 9.65
C THR A 86 -4.36 -4.57 8.13
N ASN A 87 -4.46 -3.40 7.53
CA ASN A 87 -4.60 -3.27 6.08
C ASN A 87 -3.47 -2.48 5.41
N ASN A 88 -2.46 -2.04 6.18
CA ASN A 88 -1.31 -1.32 5.63
C ASN A 88 0.00 -1.87 6.19
N LEU A 89 0.91 -2.24 5.29
CA LEU A 89 2.29 -2.63 5.64
C LEU A 89 3.22 -1.41 5.65
N ALA A 90 3.00 -0.48 4.74
CA ALA A 90 3.83 0.70 4.56
C ALA A 90 3.35 1.86 5.44
N TRP A 91 4.29 2.48 6.15
CA TRP A 91 4.06 3.61 7.04
C TRP A 91 5.11 4.69 6.82
N ARG A 92 4.67 5.82 6.28
CA ARG A 92 5.56 6.97 5.99
C ARG A 92 6.04 7.67 7.24
N SER A 93 5.19 7.77 8.24
CA SER A 93 5.48 8.30 9.57
C SER A 93 4.81 7.43 10.62
N GLU A 94 5.03 7.74 11.89
CA GLU A 94 4.38 7.01 13.00
C GLU A 94 2.85 7.04 12.94
N THR A 95 2.26 7.99 12.24
CA THR A 95 0.82 8.24 12.20
C THR A 95 0.23 8.20 10.78
N GLN A 96 1.08 7.96 9.76
CA GLN A 96 0.64 8.00 8.35
C GLN A 96 0.86 6.65 7.65
N PRO A 97 -0.16 5.77 7.64
CA PRO A 97 -0.15 4.57 6.80
C PRO A 97 -0.25 4.95 5.32
N LEU A 98 0.26 4.10 4.45
CA LEU A 98 0.16 4.20 3.00
C LEU A 98 -0.71 3.05 2.47
N PRO A 99 -1.98 3.33 2.14
CA PRO A 99 -2.86 2.32 1.57
C PRO A 99 -2.35 1.81 0.22
N PRO A 100 -2.42 0.49 -0.03
CA PRO A 100 -2.00 -0.08 -1.29
C PRO A 100 -2.95 0.29 -2.44
N VAL A 101 -2.42 0.47 -3.64
CA VAL A 101 -3.19 0.55 -4.88
C VAL A 101 -3.60 -0.87 -5.27
N LEU A 102 -4.90 -1.10 -5.45
CA LEU A 102 -5.48 -2.41 -5.72
C LEU A 102 -5.91 -2.59 -7.18
N ASP A 103 -6.33 -1.49 -7.81
CA ASP A 103 -6.84 -1.51 -9.17
C ASP A 103 -5.70 -1.39 -10.18
N PRO A 104 -5.51 -2.40 -11.06
CA PRO A 104 -4.48 -2.41 -12.08
C PRO A 104 -4.56 -1.21 -13.03
N ARG A 105 -5.76 -0.74 -13.37
CA ARG A 105 -5.95 0.43 -14.21
C ARG A 105 -5.41 1.69 -13.53
N THR A 106 -5.72 1.86 -12.24
CA THR A 106 -5.24 2.97 -11.44
C THR A 106 -3.71 2.95 -11.30
N LEU A 107 -3.12 1.77 -11.07
CA LEU A 107 -1.68 1.60 -11.03
C LEU A 107 -1.03 1.93 -12.39
N PHE A 108 -1.60 1.41 -13.48
CA PHE A 108 -1.14 1.70 -14.83
C PHE A 108 -1.14 3.20 -15.14
N GLU A 109 -2.26 3.88 -14.85
CA GLU A 109 -2.40 5.31 -15.05
C GLU A 109 -1.44 6.13 -14.16
N ARG A 110 -1.15 5.65 -12.96
CA ARG A 110 -0.15 6.26 -12.07
C ARG A 110 1.26 6.14 -12.65
N LEU A 111 1.62 4.97 -13.15
CA LEU A 111 2.98 4.67 -13.66
C LEU A 111 3.24 5.30 -15.03
N PHE A 112 2.31 5.13 -15.97
CA PHE A 112 2.51 5.41 -17.39
C PHE A 112 1.64 6.56 -17.93
N GLY A 113 0.76 7.10 -17.07
CA GLY A 113 -0.25 8.09 -17.47
C GLY A 113 -1.50 7.44 -18.07
N SER A 114 -2.48 8.27 -18.45
CA SER A 114 -3.77 7.80 -18.94
C SER A 114 -3.75 7.24 -20.37
N GLY A 115 -2.56 6.98 -20.91
CA GLY A 115 -2.39 6.32 -22.21
C GLY A 115 -2.54 7.20 -23.43
N ALA A 116 -2.50 6.57 -24.60
CA ALA A 116 -2.53 7.22 -25.94
C ALA A 116 -3.89 7.84 -26.34
N GLU A 117 -4.91 7.73 -25.46
CA GLU A 117 -6.27 8.25 -25.72
C GLU A 117 -6.40 9.78 -25.64
N LEU A 118 -5.38 10.47 -25.09
CA LEU A 118 -5.39 11.93 -24.99
C LEU A 118 -4.40 12.55 -25.98
N THR A 119 -4.85 13.59 -26.71
CA THR A 119 -3.92 14.39 -27.49
C THR A 119 -2.91 15.11 -26.59
N PRO A 120 -1.77 15.58 -27.13
CA PRO A 120 -0.79 16.37 -26.37
C PRO A 120 -1.43 17.58 -25.67
N GLU A 121 -2.37 18.24 -26.35
CA GLU A 121 -3.10 19.41 -25.83
C GLU A 121 -4.00 19.00 -24.65
N GLN A 122 -4.74 17.91 -24.80
CA GLN A 122 -5.62 17.39 -23.73
C GLN A 122 -4.82 16.93 -22.52
N ARG A 123 -3.62 16.33 -22.71
CA ARG A 123 -2.71 16.00 -21.60
C ARG A 123 -2.26 17.26 -20.88
N THR A 124 -1.80 18.26 -21.62
CA THR A 124 -1.33 19.53 -21.06
C THR A 124 -2.44 20.21 -20.28
N GLN A 125 -3.65 20.26 -20.83
CA GLN A 125 -4.81 20.86 -20.16
C GLN A 125 -5.18 20.10 -18.87
N ARG A 126 -5.21 18.75 -18.91
CA ARG A 126 -5.48 17.94 -17.73
C ARG A 126 -4.44 18.13 -16.63
N ASP A 127 -3.15 18.15 -17.01
CA ASP A 127 -2.06 18.31 -16.07
C ASP A 127 -2.04 19.73 -15.47
N PHE A 128 -2.44 20.73 -16.25
CA PHE A 128 -2.68 22.08 -15.77
C PHE A 128 -3.81 22.11 -14.71
N PHE A 129 -4.97 21.51 -14.99
CA PHE A 129 -6.07 21.46 -14.04
C PHE A 129 -5.70 20.69 -12.76
N ARG A 130 -5.03 19.54 -12.88
CA ARG A 130 -4.56 18.78 -11.71
C ARG A 130 -3.61 19.60 -10.85
N ARG A 131 -2.66 20.29 -11.44
CA ARG A 131 -1.75 21.19 -10.70
C ARG A 131 -2.52 22.32 -10.01
N SER A 132 -3.44 22.97 -10.74
CA SER A 132 -4.25 24.06 -10.20
C SER A 132 -5.09 23.63 -8.99
N VAL A 133 -5.72 22.44 -9.04
CA VAL A 133 -6.46 21.88 -7.90
C VAL A 133 -5.55 21.61 -6.70
N LEU A 134 -4.39 20.99 -6.93
CA LEU A 134 -3.42 20.71 -5.86
C LEU A 134 -2.82 22.00 -5.27
N ASP A 135 -2.61 23.03 -6.07
CA ASP A 135 -2.16 24.34 -5.61
C ASP A 135 -3.21 25.04 -4.76
N PHE A 136 -4.46 25.03 -5.22
CA PHE A 136 -5.61 25.56 -4.48
C PHE A 136 -5.77 24.87 -3.11
N VAL A 137 -5.78 23.53 -3.09
CA VAL A 137 -5.89 22.76 -1.85
C VAL A 137 -4.72 23.05 -0.91
N THR A 138 -3.50 23.19 -1.45
CA THR A 138 -2.31 23.52 -0.65
C THR A 138 -2.42 24.91 -0.03
N GLU A 139 -2.91 25.89 -0.76
CA GLU A 139 -3.08 27.26 -0.28
C GLU A 139 -4.18 27.35 0.78
N ASP A 140 -5.31 26.72 0.53
CA ASP A 140 -6.46 26.73 1.47
C ASP A 140 -6.10 26.00 2.78
N THR A 141 -5.41 24.87 2.68
CA THR A 141 -4.89 24.13 3.83
C THR A 141 -3.89 24.96 4.66
N ARG A 142 -3.03 25.77 4.03
CA ARG A 142 -2.11 26.66 4.73
C ARG A 142 -2.84 27.79 5.46
N LYS A 143 -3.97 28.27 4.95
CA LYS A 143 -4.81 29.24 5.65
C LYS A 143 -5.38 28.64 6.92
N LEU A 144 -5.98 27.42 6.79
CA LEU A 144 -6.54 26.69 7.92
C LEU A 144 -5.49 26.40 9.00
N GLN A 145 -4.25 26.13 8.63
CA GLN A 145 -3.15 25.83 9.56
C GLN A 145 -2.88 26.94 10.59
N ARG A 146 -3.23 28.19 10.29
CA ARG A 146 -3.01 29.32 11.20
C ARG A 146 -3.87 29.23 12.44
N ASP A 147 -5.08 28.67 12.32
CA ASP A 147 -6.12 28.68 13.34
C ASP A 147 -6.16 27.37 14.16
N LEU A 148 -5.31 26.40 13.84
CA LEU A 148 -5.30 25.07 14.47
C LEU A 148 -4.36 24.97 15.66
N GLY A 149 -4.67 24.05 16.58
CA GLY A 149 -3.78 23.65 17.68
C GLY A 149 -2.59 22.78 17.20
N PRO A 150 -1.59 22.54 18.09
CA PRO A 150 -0.34 21.83 17.69
C PRO A 150 -0.58 20.43 17.12
N THR A 151 -1.57 19.69 17.63
CA THR A 151 -1.89 18.32 17.19
C THR A 151 -2.49 18.33 15.80
N ASP A 152 -3.42 19.24 15.54
CA ASP A 152 -4.10 19.34 14.24
C ASP A 152 -3.17 19.95 13.18
N LYS A 153 -2.29 20.87 13.56
CA LYS A 153 -1.20 21.35 12.69
C LYS A 153 -0.33 20.21 12.18
N ARG A 154 0.02 19.27 13.06
CA ARG A 154 0.83 18.11 12.69
C ARG A 154 0.12 17.21 11.67
N LYS A 155 -1.17 16.90 11.91
CA LYS A 155 -2.00 16.12 10.96
C LYS A 155 -2.13 16.83 9.61
N LEU A 156 -2.25 18.15 9.64
CA LEU A 156 -2.35 18.95 8.43
C LEU A 156 -1.01 19.03 7.67
N ASP A 157 0.12 19.05 8.35
CA ASP A 157 1.45 18.95 7.73
C ASP A 157 1.68 17.60 7.06
N GLU A 158 1.21 16.51 7.68
CA GLU A 158 1.21 15.17 7.08
C GLU A 158 0.37 15.13 5.80
N TYR A 159 -0.81 15.75 5.81
CA TYR A 159 -1.66 15.88 4.63
C TYR A 159 -1.00 16.70 3.51
N LEU A 160 -0.41 17.85 3.83
CA LEU A 160 0.33 18.68 2.88
C LEU A 160 1.53 17.95 2.30
N THR A 161 2.19 17.12 3.08
CA THR A 161 3.29 16.27 2.62
C THR A 161 2.80 15.25 1.60
N SER A 162 1.66 14.62 1.86
CA SER A 162 1.02 13.69 0.91
C SER A 162 0.69 14.39 -0.43
N ILE A 163 0.17 15.62 -0.38
CA ILE A 163 -0.10 16.41 -1.60
C ILE A 163 1.19 16.72 -2.38
N ARG A 164 2.27 17.11 -1.70
CA ARG A 164 3.56 17.38 -2.36
C ARG A 164 4.09 16.15 -3.08
N GLU A 165 3.88 14.96 -2.52
CA GLU A 165 4.33 13.72 -3.15
C GLU A 165 3.47 13.28 -4.33
N ILE A 166 2.20 13.67 -4.38
CA ILE A 166 1.38 13.52 -5.59
C ILE A 166 1.91 14.46 -6.71
N LYS A 167 2.32 15.68 -6.36
CA LYS A 167 2.85 16.65 -7.32
C LYS A 167 4.20 16.26 -7.91
N ARG A 168 5.09 15.73 -7.10
CA ARG A 168 6.47 15.44 -7.49
C ARG A 168 6.60 14.50 -8.70
N PRO A 169 5.90 13.34 -8.77
CA PRO A 169 5.90 12.50 -9.95
C PRO A 169 5.37 13.20 -11.20
N MET A 170 4.36 14.08 -11.05
CA MET A 170 3.82 14.85 -12.16
C MET A 170 4.82 15.87 -12.70
N GLU A 171 5.57 16.54 -11.82
CA GLU A 171 6.60 17.50 -12.22
C GLU A 171 7.80 16.81 -12.87
N LYS A 172 8.21 15.65 -12.36
CA LYS A 172 9.25 14.82 -12.96
C LYS A 172 8.83 14.31 -14.33
N ALA A 173 7.63 13.72 -14.45
CA ALA A 173 7.09 13.24 -15.72
C ALA A 173 7.00 14.34 -16.78
N ALA A 174 6.70 15.58 -16.37
CA ALA A 174 6.66 16.72 -17.29
C ALA A 174 8.06 17.17 -17.76
N LYS A 175 9.10 16.94 -16.95
CA LYS A 175 10.49 17.28 -17.28
C LYS A 175 11.16 16.21 -18.15
N ASP A 176 10.90 14.94 -17.84
CA ASP A 176 11.62 13.82 -18.46
C ASP A 176 11.12 13.51 -19.88
N ASN A 177 10.00 14.09 -20.32
CA ASN A 177 9.41 13.99 -21.68
C ASN A 177 9.41 12.56 -22.31
N GLU A 178 9.79 11.53 -21.54
CA GLU A 178 9.87 10.15 -21.95
C GLU A 178 8.52 9.47 -21.77
N GLN A 179 7.88 9.12 -22.86
CA GLN A 179 6.77 8.18 -22.87
C GLN A 179 7.35 6.77 -22.70
N ILE A 180 7.26 6.25 -21.50
CA ILE A 180 7.60 4.85 -21.25
C ILE A 180 6.53 4.00 -21.92
N ASN A 181 6.94 3.20 -22.89
CA ASN A 181 6.08 2.18 -23.46
C ASN A 181 6.08 0.97 -22.50
N PRO A 182 4.97 0.67 -21.81
CA PRO A 182 4.93 -0.45 -20.87
C PRO A 182 4.99 -1.82 -21.54
N GLY A 183 4.87 -1.90 -22.87
CA GLY A 183 4.83 -3.17 -23.61
C GLY A 183 3.58 -4.02 -23.34
N MET A 184 2.59 -3.45 -22.66
CA MET A 184 1.34 -4.12 -22.28
C MET A 184 0.14 -3.18 -22.50
N PRO A 185 -1.05 -3.72 -22.81
CA PRO A 185 -2.26 -2.91 -22.93
C PRO A 185 -2.70 -2.35 -21.59
N LYS A 186 -3.38 -1.21 -21.62
CA LYS A 186 -3.99 -0.62 -20.44
C LYS A 186 -5.08 -1.55 -19.89
N PRO A 187 -5.02 -1.91 -18.58
CA PRO A 187 -6.04 -2.76 -17.95
C PRO A 187 -7.41 -2.09 -17.91
N TYR A 188 -8.47 -2.90 -17.96
CA TYR A 188 -9.85 -2.40 -17.84
C TYR A 188 -10.30 -2.20 -16.39
N GLY A 189 -9.65 -2.83 -15.43
CA GLY A 189 -9.97 -2.80 -14.00
C GLY A 189 -9.44 -4.05 -13.31
N ILE A 190 -10.05 -4.41 -12.19
CA ILE A 190 -9.66 -5.58 -11.38
C ILE A 190 -10.18 -6.86 -12.06
N PRO A 191 -9.31 -7.81 -12.46
CA PRO A 191 -9.72 -9.12 -12.95
C PRO A 191 -10.52 -9.89 -11.90
N ALA A 192 -11.49 -10.71 -12.34
CA ALA A 192 -12.22 -11.58 -11.45
C ALA A 192 -11.37 -12.78 -10.96
N ASP A 193 -10.42 -13.20 -11.77
CA ASP A 193 -9.48 -14.26 -11.44
C ASP A 193 -8.29 -13.69 -10.64
N PHE A 194 -7.98 -14.35 -9.53
CA PHE A 194 -6.91 -13.89 -8.63
C PHE A 194 -5.52 -14.03 -9.26
N ALA A 195 -5.25 -15.12 -9.95
CA ALA A 195 -3.95 -15.34 -10.58
C ALA A 195 -3.71 -14.33 -11.71
N GLU A 196 -4.76 -14.01 -12.47
CA GLU A 196 -4.71 -12.96 -13.50
C GLU A 196 -4.45 -11.58 -12.85
N HIS A 197 -5.15 -11.25 -11.77
CA HIS A 197 -4.94 -10.01 -11.03
C HIS A 197 -3.50 -9.92 -10.47
N PHE A 198 -3.05 -10.99 -9.80
CA PHE A 198 -1.69 -11.09 -9.26
C PHE A 198 -0.64 -10.89 -10.37
N LYS A 199 -0.78 -11.64 -11.47
CA LYS A 199 0.14 -11.55 -12.61
C LYS A 199 0.19 -10.13 -13.18
N LEU A 200 -0.95 -9.51 -13.41
CA LEU A 200 -1.06 -8.18 -13.98
C LEU A 200 -0.37 -7.13 -13.10
N MET A 201 -0.60 -7.18 -11.78
CA MET A 201 0.06 -6.27 -10.84
C MET A 201 1.58 -6.50 -10.79
N THR A 202 2.00 -7.76 -10.80
CA THR A 202 3.44 -8.12 -10.80
C THR A 202 4.14 -7.70 -12.09
N ASP A 203 3.49 -7.86 -13.25
CA ASP A 203 4.02 -7.39 -14.53
C ASP A 203 4.25 -5.87 -14.50
N MET A 204 3.31 -5.10 -13.96
CA MET A 204 3.45 -3.64 -13.84
C MET A 204 4.55 -3.23 -12.86
N ILE A 205 4.70 -3.93 -11.73
CA ILE A 205 5.79 -3.71 -10.78
C ILE A 205 7.14 -4.00 -11.47
N THR A 206 7.21 -5.09 -12.23
CA THR A 206 8.41 -5.47 -12.99
C THR A 206 8.81 -4.38 -13.99
N VAL A 207 7.86 -3.89 -14.79
CA VAL A 207 8.11 -2.79 -15.73
C VAL A 207 8.52 -1.51 -14.99
N ALA A 208 7.90 -1.22 -13.83
CA ALA A 208 8.27 -0.06 -13.04
C ALA A 208 9.72 -0.12 -12.54
N PHE A 209 10.21 -1.29 -12.13
CA PHE A 209 11.62 -1.49 -11.78
C PHE A 209 12.54 -1.44 -12.99
N GLN A 210 12.19 -2.10 -14.10
CA GLN A 210 13.00 -2.10 -15.33
C GLN A 210 13.19 -0.69 -15.90
N ALA A 211 12.16 0.15 -15.81
CA ALA A 211 12.19 1.54 -16.26
C ALA A 211 12.71 2.53 -15.19
N ASP A 212 13.25 2.03 -14.06
CA ASP A 212 13.71 2.82 -12.91
C ASP A 212 12.70 3.90 -12.44
N LEU A 213 11.39 3.57 -12.55
CA LEU A 213 10.33 4.45 -12.06
C LEU A 213 10.27 4.48 -10.54
N THR A 214 10.63 3.38 -9.91
CA THR A 214 10.82 3.22 -8.48
C THR A 214 11.87 2.17 -8.20
N ARG A 215 12.46 2.20 -6.99
CA ARG A 215 13.37 1.17 -6.48
C ARG A 215 12.85 0.51 -5.22
N VAL A 216 11.64 0.90 -4.79
CA VAL A 216 11.00 0.41 -3.57
C VAL A 216 9.55 0.06 -3.88
N CYS A 217 9.15 -1.17 -3.56
CA CYS A 217 7.77 -1.61 -3.68
C CYS A 217 7.38 -2.46 -2.48
N THR A 218 6.22 -2.17 -1.90
CA THR A 218 5.55 -3.00 -0.91
C THR A 218 4.33 -3.64 -1.55
N PHE A 219 4.28 -4.97 -1.59
CA PHE A 219 3.19 -5.72 -2.20
C PHE A 219 2.46 -6.57 -1.18
N LEU A 220 1.22 -6.19 -0.86
CA LEU A 220 0.31 -6.92 0.02
C LEU A 220 -0.56 -7.87 -0.82
N VAL A 221 -0.12 -9.11 -0.98
CA VAL A 221 -0.79 -10.13 -1.81
C VAL A 221 -2.16 -10.47 -1.23
N THR A 222 -2.26 -10.68 0.09
CA THR A 222 -3.50 -10.86 0.82
C THR A 222 -3.45 -10.06 2.10
N ARG A 223 -4.59 -9.47 2.49
CA ARG A 223 -4.66 -8.72 3.73
C ARG A 223 -4.63 -9.64 4.95
N GLU A 224 -4.21 -9.12 6.06
CA GLU A 224 -4.31 -9.83 7.35
C GLU A 224 -5.78 -10.15 7.68
N GLY A 225 -6.04 -11.38 8.11
CA GLY A 225 -7.41 -11.86 8.35
C GLY A 225 -8.24 -12.13 7.08
N SER A 226 -7.62 -12.29 5.91
CA SER A 226 -8.31 -12.65 4.69
C SER A 226 -9.02 -13.99 4.80
N SER A 227 -10.33 -14.00 4.54
CA SER A 227 -11.11 -15.22 4.43
C SER A 227 -11.29 -15.70 2.98
N ARG A 228 -10.42 -15.27 2.08
CA ARG A 228 -10.43 -15.71 0.68
C ARG A 228 -10.28 -17.23 0.59
N PRO A 229 -11.16 -17.94 -0.14
CA PRO A 229 -10.95 -19.34 -0.50
C PRO A 229 -10.03 -19.45 -1.73
N TYR A 230 -9.27 -20.53 -1.83
CA TYR A 230 -8.36 -20.81 -2.93
C TYR A 230 -8.88 -21.98 -3.75
N ARG A 231 -10.05 -21.80 -4.35
CA ARG A 231 -10.76 -22.84 -5.13
C ARG A 231 -9.97 -23.28 -6.37
N GLU A 232 -9.15 -22.38 -6.91
CA GLU A 232 -8.27 -22.62 -8.04
C GLU A 232 -7.19 -23.69 -7.77
N ILE A 233 -6.88 -23.93 -6.50
CA ILE A 233 -5.97 -25.03 -6.06
C ILE A 233 -6.72 -26.07 -5.22
N GLY A 234 -8.06 -26.12 -5.31
CA GLY A 234 -8.89 -27.11 -4.67
C GLY A 234 -9.19 -26.88 -3.18
N ILE A 235 -8.91 -25.67 -2.64
CA ILE A 235 -9.17 -25.31 -1.24
C ILE A 235 -10.37 -24.36 -1.15
N PRO A 236 -11.57 -24.87 -0.82
CA PRO A 236 -12.77 -24.05 -0.69
C PRO A 236 -12.88 -23.32 0.65
N ASP A 237 -12.06 -23.69 1.62
CA ASP A 237 -12.04 -23.09 2.94
C ASP A 237 -11.40 -21.70 2.90
N GLY A 238 -11.86 -20.78 3.75
CA GLY A 238 -11.25 -19.47 3.90
C GLY A 238 -9.85 -19.55 4.52
N HIS A 239 -8.91 -18.77 4.03
CA HIS A 239 -7.51 -18.81 4.52
C HIS A 239 -7.43 -18.53 6.02
N HIS A 240 -8.01 -17.42 6.51
CA HIS A 240 -7.98 -17.06 7.93
C HIS A 240 -8.54 -18.16 8.84
N PRO A 241 -9.72 -18.77 8.60
CA PRO A 241 -10.18 -19.91 9.39
C PRO A 241 -9.20 -21.08 9.41
N LEU A 242 -8.51 -21.36 8.29
CA LEU A 242 -7.50 -22.43 8.22
C LEU A 242 -6.28 -22.14 9.11
N THR A 243 -5.89 -20.88 9.29
CA THR A 243 -4.75 -20.52 10.16
C THR A 243 -5.04 -20.80 11.64
N HIS A 244 -6.32 -20.90 12.04
CA HIS A 244 -6.74 -21.33 13.38
C HIS A 244 -6.80 -22.86 13.51
N HIS A 245 -5.88 -23.57 12.90
CA HIS A 245 -5.85 -25.03 12.71
C HIS A 245 -5.77 -25.86 14.01
N ARG A 246 -5.46 -25.30 15.15
CA ARG A 246 -5.34 -26.00 16.45
C ARG A 246 -4.52 -27.30 16.39
N ASN A 247 -3.48 -27.31 15.53
CA ASN A 247 -2.64 -28.47 15.21
C ASN A 247 -3.35 -29.59 14.43
N ASP A 248 -4.48 -29.33 13.78
CA ASP A 248 -5.10 -30.24 12.84
C ASP A 248 -4.21 -30.39 11.59
N PRO A 249 -3.67 -31.60 11.31
CA PRO A 249 -2.75 -31.80 10.18
C PRO A 249 -3.37 -31.47 8.81
N ALA A 250 -4.69 -31.72 8.63
CA ALA A 250 -5.36 -31.47 7.37
C ALA A 250 -5.51 -29.96 7.10
N MET A 251 -5.80 -29.17 8.14
CA MET A 251 -5.83 -27.72 8.02
C MET A 251 -4.43 -27.14 7.79
N MET A 252 -3.42 -27.66 8.49
CA MET A 252 -2.02 -27.23 8.33
C MET A 252 -1.52 -27.49 6.90
N GLU A 253 -1.85 -28.65 6.31
CA GLU A 253 -1.51 -28.99 4.93
C GLU A 253 -2.14 -28.01 3.94
N LYS A 254 -3.42 -27.65 4.10
CA LYS A 254 -4.08 -26.64 3.28
C LYS A 254 -3.40 -25.27 3.37
N VAL A 255 -3.02 -24.83 4.58
CA VAL A 255 -2.26 -23.59 4.76
C VAL A 255 -0.91 -23.64 4.05
N ALA A 256 -0.20 -24.78 4.14
CA ALA A 256 1.08 -24.96 3.45
C ALA A 256 0.92 -24.90 1.92
N GLN A 257 -0.16 -25.50 1.37
CA GLN A 257 -0.47 -25.43 -0.06
C GLN A 257 -0.79 -24.00 -0.51
N ILE A 258 -1.57 -23.23 0.27
CA ILE A 258 -1.83 -21.81 -0.01
C ILE A 258 -0.53 -20.99 0.00
N ASN A 259 0.32 -21.20 1.01
CA ASN A 259 1.61 -20.51 1.09
C ASN A 259 2.51 -20.85 -0.11
N SER A 260 2.54 -22.11 -0.55
CA SER A 260 3.27 -22.53 -1.73
C SER A 260 2.73 -21.94 -3.02
N TYR A 261 1.41 -21.73 -3.09
CA TYR A 261 0.78 -21.09 -4.24
C TYR A 261 1.14 -19.61 -4.37
N HIS A 262 1.38 -18.93 -3.24
CA HIS A 262 1.79 -17.51 -3.23
C HIS A 262 3.28 -17.32 -3.59
N MET A 263 4.11 -18.34 -3.51
CA MET A 263 5.55 -18.31 -3.81
C MET A 263 5.87 -18.59 -5.27
#